data_b13ce4c8e17afed9dbe54dbc9f7a7ede
#
_entry.id   b13ce4c8e17afed9dbe54dbc9f7a7ede
#
_cell.length_a   1.000
_cell.length_b   1.000
_cell.length_c   1.000
_cell.angle_alpha   90.00
_cell.angle_beta   90.00
_cell.angle_gamma   90.00
#
_symmetry.space_group_name_H-M   'P 1'
#
loop_
_entity.id
_entity.type
_entity.pdbx_description
1 polymer ?
#
loop_
_entity_poly.entity_id
_entity_poly.type
_entity_poly.pdbx_seq_one_letter_code
_entity_poly.pdbx_strand_id
1 'polypeptide(L)'
;MNRQAANSTTRQLRRALPFVLPLLVLGTMAGRAQADQDVLSSDGQWKLHAKLADAFGVKKATEAVVDITEAKGGKACPEVSSVVFEMPAHGHGGDLAPQSMAMGKCQFHISDLSASMGGAWRLRLVLKSDGKTSTADFPISAK
;
A
#
# COMPACT_ATOMS: atom_id res chain seq x y z
N MET A 1 -41.75 46.33 59.57
CA MET A 1 -40.63 47.06 60.22
C MET A 1 -39.34 46.64 59.57
N ASN A 2 -38.82 47.49 58.67
CA ASN A 2 -37.44 48.10 58.76
C ASN A 2 -36.30 47.07 58.84
N ARG A 3 -35.29 47.08 58.01
CA ARG A 3 -34.41 48.09 57.36
C ARG A 3 -33.52 47.33 56.40
N GLN A 4 -33.42 47.74 55.17
CA GLN A 4 -32.34 48.58 54.62
C GLN A 4 -30.91 48.07 54.80
N ALA A 5 -30.33 47.79 53.68
CA ALA A 5 -29.16 48.37 53.01
C ALA A 5 -27.84 47.59 53.24
N ALA A 6 -27.14 47.23 52.23
CA ALA A 6 -26.06 48.03 51.66
C ALA A 6 -25.38 47.34 50.47
N ASN A 7 -25.26 48.09 49.41
CA ASN A 7 -24.40 47.86 48.27
C ASN A 7 -22.96 47.61 48.65
N SER A 8 -22.33 46.65 48.03
CA SER A 8 -20.88 46.66 47.86
C SER A 8 -20.54 46.20 46.45
N THR A 9 -20.29 47.18 45.63
CA THR A 9 -19.76 47.07 44.30
C THR A 9 -18.27 46.66 44.39
N THR A 10 -17.98 45.38 44.15
CA THR A 10 -16.60 44.96 43.98
C THR A 10 -16.32 44.82 42.50
N ARG A 11 -15.68 45.84 41.95
CA ARG A 11 -15.03 45.82 40.64
C ARG A 11 -13.93 44.77 40.63
N GLN A 12 -14.19 43.60 40.06
CA GLN A 12 -13.17 42.64 39.73
C GLN A 12 -12.48 43.10 38.44
N LEU A 13 -11.25 43.54 38.55
CA LEU A 13 -10.33 43.74 37.44
C LEU A 13 -10.10 42.37 36.76
N ARG A 14 -10.64 42.20 35.62
CA ARG A 14 -10.30 41.08 34.73
C ARG A 14 -8.88 41.34 34.15
N ARG A 15 -7.88 40.72 34.79
CA ARG A 15 -6.54 40.59 34.21
C ARG A 15 -6.65 39.63 33.05
N ALA A 16 -6.55 40.16 31.83
CA ALA A 16 -6.37 39.38 30.62
C ALA A 16 -4.98 38.73 30.66
N LEU A 17 -4.93 37.43 30.86
CA LEU A 17 -3.72 36.65 30.60
C LEU A 17 -3.60 36.43 29.09
N PRO A 18 -2.45 36.69 28.47
CA PRO A 18 -2.22 36.32 27.09
C PRO A 18 -2.11 34.81 27.00
N PHE A 19 -3.04 34.21 26.30
CA PHE A 19 -3.02 32.80 25.91
C PHE A 19 -1.89 32.64 24.90
N VAL A 20 -0.72 32.19 25.36
CA VAL A 20 0.36 31.74 24.47
C VAL A 20 -0.06 30.36 23.95
N LEU A 21 -0.55 30.33 22.72
CA LEU A 21 -0.85 29.10 22.01
C LEU A 21 0.49 28.41 21.67
N PRO A 22 0.79 27.20 22.17
CA PRO A 22 1.94 26.47 21.68
C PRO A 22 1.66 26.06 20.23
N LEU A 23 2.49 26.54 19.33
CA LEU A 23 2.53 26.13 17.94
C LEU A 23 2.97 24.66 17.89
N LEU A 24 1.99 23.75 17.83
CA LEU A 24 2.23 22.32 17.67
C LEU A 24 2.76 22.12 16.24
N VAL A 25 4.08 22.07 16.10
CA VAL A 25 4.72 21.62 14.85
C VAL A 25 4.41 20.14 14.72
N LEU A 26 3.32 19.80 14.01
CA LEU A 26 3.12 18.45 13.53
C LEU A 26 4.21 18.19 12.48
N GLY A 27 5.28 17.56 12.93
CA GLY A 27 6.23 16.92 12.04
C GLY A 27 5.48 15.84 11.25
N THR A 28 5.16 16.13 10.00
CA THR A 28 4.71 15.11 9.07
C THR A 28 5.86 14.15 8.85
N MET A 29 5.87 13.05 9.58
CA MET A 29 6.62 11.88 9.16
C MET A 29 5.99 11.44 7.84
N ALA A 30 6.56 11.87 6.74
CA ALA A 30 6.30 11.29 5.43
C ALA A 30 6.84 9.86 5.47
N GLY A 31 6.10 8.96 6.10
CA GLY A 31 6.25 7.54 5.88
C GLY A 31 6.05 7.34 4.38
N ARG A 32 7.02 6.74 3.71
CA ARG A 32 6.86 6.29 2.33
C ARG A 32 5.66 5.36 2.33
N ALA A 33 4.51 5.84 1.87
CA ALA A 33 3.35 5.01 1.71
C ALA A 33 3.71 3.97 0.64
N GLN A 34 3.66 2.71 0.97
CA GLN A 34 3.73 1.62 0.00
C GLN A 34 2.52 1.76 -0.92
N ALA A 35 2.73 1.76 -2.23
CA ALA A 35 1.63 1.82 -3.18
C ALA A 35 0.88 0.49 -3.13
N ASP A 36 -0.35 0.51 -2.61
CA ASP A 36 -1.22 -0.65 -2.59
C ASP A 36 -1.99 -0.72 -3.91
N GLN A 37 -2.04 -1.90 -4.52
CA GLN A 37 -2.78 -2.14 -5.75
C GLN A 37 -3.70 -3.34 -5.62
N ASP A 38 -4.94 -3.16 -6.03
CA ASP A 38 -5.93 -4.23 -6.14
C ASP A 38 -6.15 -4.59 -7.60
N VAL A 39 -6.03 -5.86 -7.95
CA VAL A 39 -6.33 -6.37 -9.28
C VAL A 39 -7.18 -7.63 -9.19
N LEU A 40 -7.93 -7.91 -10.26
CA LEU A 40 -8.63 -9.18 -10.44
C LEU A 40 -7.83 -10.06 -11.39
N SER A 41 -7.87 -11.37 -11.17
CA SER A 41 -7.35 -12.34 -12.13
C SER A 41 -8.13 -12.29 -13.44
N SER A 42 -7.52 -12.75 -14.51
CA SER A 42 -8.10 -12.74 -15.88
C SER A 42 -9.43 -13.49 -16.00
N ASP A 43 -9.68 -14.45 -15.13
CA ASP A 43 -10.94 -15.21 -15.04
C ASP A 43 -11.92 -14.62 -14.01
N GLY A 44 -11.54 -13.55 -13.29
CA GLY A 44 -12.35 -12.91 -12.25
C GLY A 44 -12.56 -13.74 -10.99
N GLN A 45 -11.86 -14.87 -10.84
CA GLN A 45 -12.01 -15.76 -9.68
C GLN A 45 -11.26 -15.24 -8.46
N TRP A 46 -10.11 -14.57 -8.66
CA TRP A 46 -9.20 -14.14 -7.60
C TRP A 46 -9.09 -12.63 -7.54
N LYS A 47 -9.14 -12.09 -6.33
CA LYS A 47 -8.79 -10.71 -6.02
C LYS A 47 -7.41 -10.72 -5.36
N LEU A 48 -6.49 -9.97 -5.93
CA LEU A 48 -5.12 -9.84 -5.44
C LEU A 48 -4.90 -8.43 -4.93
N HIS A 49 -4.36 -8.33 -3.73
CA HIS A 49 -3.94 -7.08 -3.10
C HIS A 49 -2.42 -7.11 -2.97
N ALA A 50 -1.73 -6.25 -3.70
CA ALA A 50 -0.28 -6.14 -3.66
C ALA A 50 0.17 -4.89 -2.92
N LYS A 51 1.09 -5.07 -1.98
CA LYS A 51 1.89 -4.01 -1.36
C LYS A 51 3.19 -3.89 -2.11
N LEU A 52 3.30 -2.85 -2.89
CA LEU A 52 4.45 -2.56 -3.73
C LEU A 52 5.29 -1.43 -3.14
N ALA A 53 6.58 -1.39 -3.44
CA ALA A 53 7.39 -0.21 -3.13
C ALA A 53 6.88 0.99 -3.94
N ASP A 54 6.82 2.18 -3.34
CA ASP A 54 6.34 3.42 -3.98
C ASP A 54 7.09 3.79 -5.26
N ALA A 55 8.35 3.44 -5.32
CA ALA A 55 9.20 3.70 -6.47
C ALA A 55 10.11 2.50 -6.74
N PHE A 56 9.96 1.95 -7.91
CA PHE A 56 10.92 0.98 -8.45
C PHE A 56 12.10 1.75 -9.05
N GLY A 57 13.25 1.65 -8.38
CA GLY A 57 14.50 2.21 -8.90
C GLY A 57 15.09 1.33 -10.00
N VAL A 58 15.62 1.97 -11.05
CA VAL A 58 16.37 1.26 -12.10
C VAL A 58 17.59 0.56 -11.50
N LYS A 59 17.82 -0.70 -11.89
CA LYS A 59 18.92 -1.57 -11.41
C LYS A 59 18.93 -1.78 -9.90
N LYS A 60 17.79 -1.64 -9.25
CA LYS A 60 17.60 -1.86 -7.82
C LYS A 60 16.59 -2.97 -7.60
N ALA A 61 17.00 -4.01 -6.91
CA ALA A 61 16.09 -5.08 -6.51
C ALA A 61 15.04 -4.55 -5.54
N THR A 62 13.79 -4.94 -5.77
CA THR A 62 12.62 -4.54 -4.98
C THR A 62 11.77 -5.78 -4.71
N GLU A 63 10.91 -5.68 -3.73
CA GLU A 63 10.05 -6.76 -3.28
C GLU A 63 8.58 -6.32 -3.26
N ALA A 64 7.69 -7.31 -3.31
CA ALA A 64 6.27 -7.12 -3.15
C ALA A 64 5.68 -8.18 -2.22
N VAL A 65 4.62 -7.84 -1.51
CA VAL A 65 3.80 -8.81 -0.77
C VAL A 65 2.42 -8.82 -1.40
N VAL A 66 1.94 -10.02 -1.76
CA VAL A 66 0.66 -10.19 -2.45
C VAL A 66 -0.23 -11.09 -1.60
N ASP A 67 -1.38 -10.56 -1.20
CA ASP A 67 -2.47 -11.30 -0.58
C ASP A 67 -3.48 -11.69 -1.66
N ILE A 68 -3.89 -12.97 -1.70
CA ILE A 68 -4.85 -13.48 -2.69
C ILE A 68 -6.11 -13.96 -1.96
N THR A 69 -7.26 -13.51 -2.43
CA THR A 69 -8.56 -13.92 -1.91
C THR A 69 -9.49 -14.34 -3.04
N GLU A 70 -10.40 -15.24 -2.75
CA GLU A 70 -11.44 -15.61 -3.71
C GLU A 70 -12.45 -14.45 -3.85
N ALA A 71 -12.69 -13.99 -5.07
CA ALA A 71 -13.51 -12.80 -5.35
C ALA A 71 -14.95 -12.93 -4.85
N LYS A 72 -15.46 -14.16 -4.77
CA LYS A 72 -16.81 -14.47 -4.28
C LYS A 72 -16.86 -14.79 -2.79
N GLY A 73 -15.76 -14.57 -2.04
CA GLY A 73 -15.75 -14.70 -0.58
C GLY A 73 -15.47 -16.12 -0.06
N GLY A 74 -14.89 -17.00 -0.85
CA GLY A 74 -14.43 -18.32 -0.42
C GLY A 74 -13.12 -18.28 0.38
N LYS A 75 -12.62 -19.48 0.74
CA LYS A 75 -11.38 -19.69 1.50
C LYS A 75 -10.30 -20.43 0.72
N ALA A 76 -10.53 -20.68 -0.56
CA ALA A 76 -9.57 -21.33 -1.42
C ALA A 76 -8.35 -20.43 -1.68
N CYS A 77 -7.23 -21.05 -2.00
CA CYS A 77 -5.98 -20.40 -2.39
C CYS A 77 -5.51 -21.00 -3.72
N PRO A 78 -5.18 -20.18 -4.71
CA PRO A 78 -4.50 -20.68 -5.88
C PRO A 78 -3.03 -20.93 -5.58
N GLU A 79 -2.40 -21.75 -6.39
CA GLU A 79 -0.95 -21.84 -6.49
C GLU A 79 -0.42 -20.68 -7.35
N VAL A 80 0.63 -19.98 -6.93
CA VAL A 80 1.40 -19.08 -7.79
C VAL A 80 2.42 -19.93 -8.55
N SER A 81 2.10 -20.30 -9.75
CA SER A 81 2.93 -21.21 -10.55
C SER A 81 4.11 -20.52 -11.25
N SER A 82 4.00 -19.23 -11.48
CA SER A 82 5.05 -18.43 -12.12
C SER A 82 4.88 -16.95 -11.81
N VAL A 83 5.99 -16.23 -11.77
CA VAL A 83 6.06 -14.78 -11.66
C VAL A 83 6.87 -14.26 -12.83
N VAL A 84 6.37 -13.23 -13.51
CA VAL A 84 7.04 -12.57 -14.64
C VAL A 84 7.10 -11.07 -14.33
N PHE A 85 8.28 -10.49 -14.42
CA PHE A 85 8.47 -9.05 -14.34
C PHE A 85 9.09 -8.57 -15.65
N GLU A 86 8.34 -7.80 -16.42
CA GLU A 86 8.70 -7.46 -17.79
C GLU A 86 8.28 -6.05 -18.19
N MET A 87 8.95 -5.52 -19.20
CA MET A 87 8.56 -4.31 -19.90
C MET A 87 7.84 -4.68 -21.22
N PRO A 88 6.50 -4.63 -21.26
CA PRO A 88 5.74 -5.14 -22.42
C PRO A 88 6.07 -4.42 -23.73
N ALA A 89 6.37 -3.11 -23.66
CA ALA A 89 6.70 -2.30 -24.84
C ALA A 89 8.00 -2.74 -25.55
N HIS A 90 8.91 -3.37 -24.80
CA HIS A 90 10.21 -3.79 -25.31
C HIS A 90 10.39 -5.32 -25.37
N GLY A 91 9.43 -6.08 -24.80
CA GLY A 91 9.44 -7.54 -24.86
C GLY A 91 10.59 -8.21 -24.07
N HIS A 92 11.14 -7.53 -23.05
CA HIS A 92 12.21 -8.10 -22.24
C HIS A 92 11.85 -8.06 -20.74
N GLY A 93 12.45 -8.95 -19.97
CA GLY A 93 12.34 -9.01 -18.52
C GLY A 93 13.30 -8.07 -17.80
N GLY A 94 13.22 -8.11 -16.47
CA GLY A 94 14.15 -7.41 -15.58
C GLY A 94 15.54 -8.04 -15.56
N ASP A 95 16.47 -7.44 -14.81
CA ASP A 95 17.85 -7.92 -14.69
C ASP A 95 17.95 -9.21 -13.86
N LEU A 96 16.98 -9.48 -13.02
CA LEU A 96 16.88 -10.64 -12.15
C LEU A 96 15.64 -11.47 -12.49
N ALA A 97 15.70 -12.77 -12.22
CA ALA A 97 14.54 -13.64 -12.31
C ALA A 97 13.72 -13.53 -11.01
N PRO A 98 12.48 -13.01 -11.06
CA PRO A 98 11.67 -12.87 -9.87
C PRO A 98 11.35 -14.23 -9.24
N GLN A 99 11.31 -14.26 -7.92
CA GLN A 99 11.00 -15.45 -7.12
C GLN A 99 9.71 -15.22 -6.35
N SER A 100 8.94 -16.29 -6.12
CA SER A 100 7.79 -16.26 -5.22
C SER A 100 7.95 -17.25 -4.09
N MET A 101 7.62 -16.84 -2.88
CA MET A 101 7.62 -17.68 -1.70
C MET A 101 6.29 -17.51 -0.94
N ALA A 102 5.63 -18.63 -0.63
CA ALA A 102 4.46 -18.60 0.22
C ALA A 102 4.87 -18.25 1.67
N MET A 103 4.26 -17.21 2.22
CA MET A 103 4.50 -16.76 3.60
C MET A 103 3.43 -17.24 4.58
N GLY A 104 2.30 -17.68 4.07
CA GLY A 104 1.15 -18.11 4.85
C GLY A 104 0.01 -18.54 3.94
N LYS A 105 -1.19 -18.62 4.48
CA LYS A 105 -2.35 -18.97 3.69
C LYS A 105 -2.68 -17.83 2.73
N CYS A 106 -2.53 -18.06 1.44
CA CYS A 106 -2.83 -17.14 0.35
C CYS A 106 -2.02 -15.82 0.37
N GLN A 107 -0.88 -15.81 1.04
CA GLN A 107 0.05 -14.68 1.03
C GLN A 107 1.39 -15.10 0.43
N PHE A 108 1.91 -14.29 -0.48
CA PHE A 108 3.13 -14.57 -1.21
C PHE A 108 4.08 -13.37 -1.13
N HIS A 109 5.34 -13.64 -0.86
CA HIS A 109 6.44 -12.70 -1.00
C HIS A 109 7.07 -12.87 -2.38
N ILE A 110 7.17 -11.78 -3.11
CA ILE A 110 7.79 -11.73 -4.43
C ILE A 110 9.07 -10.94 -4.31
N SER A 111 10.21 -11.57 -4.61
CA SER A 111 11.54 -10.93 -4.56
C SER A 111 12.14 -10.78 -5.96
N ASP A 112 13.31 -10.13 -6.00
CA ASP A 112 14.13 -9.96 -7.19
C ASP A 112 13.45 -9.20 -8.34
N LEU A 113 12.53 -8.29 -8.01
CA LEU A 113 11.93 -7.38 -8.96
C LEU A 113 12.94 -6.26 -9.29
N SER A 114 13.62 -6.35 -10.43
CA SER A 114 14.67 -5.41 -10.82
C SER A 114 14.43 -4.89 -12.23
N ALA A 115 14.07 -3.60 -12.34
CA ALA A 115 13.89 -2.94 -13.62
C ALA A 115 15.26 -2.56 -14.22
N SER A 116 15.53 -2.99 -15.44
CA SER A 116 16.77 -2.68 -16.15
C SER A 116 16.83 -1.24 -16.66
N MET A 117 15.67 -0.60 -16.84
CA MET A 117 15.53 0.78 -17.33
C MET A 117 14.23 1.41 -16.82
N GLY A 118 14.16 2.75 -16.92
CA GLY A 118 12.94 3.50 -16.56
C GLY A 118 11.80 3.23 -17.54
N GLY A 119 10.57 3.35 -17.05
CA GLY A 119 9.38 3.21 -17.88
C GLY A 119 8.28 2.35 -17.26
N ALA A 120 7.33 1.93 -18.10
CA ALA A 120 6.19 1.13 -17.70
C ALA A 120 6.53 -0.37 -17.72
N TRP A 121 6.49 -0.98 -16.57
CA TRP A 121 6.72 -2.41 -16.32
C TRP A 121 5.43 -3.09 -15.91
N ARG A 122 5.42 -4.40 -15.94
CA ARG A 122 4.33 -5.25 -15.49
C ARG A 122 4.86 -6.39 -14.62
N LEU A 123 4.30 -6.52 -13.41
CA LEU A 123 4.43 -7.73 -12.61
C LEU A 123 3.22 -8.61 -12.90
N ARG A 124 3.45 -9.78 -13.48
CA ARG A 124 2.42 -10.78 -13.78
C ARG A 124 2.60 -11.99 -12.88
N LEU A 125 1.52 -12.37 -12.21
CA LEU A 125 1.41 -13.64 -11.50
C LEU A 125 0.57 -14.61 -12.33
N VAL A 126 1.07 -15.83 -12.50
CA VAL A 126 0.33 -16.93 -13.11
C VAL A 126 -0.21 -17.81 -11.99
N LEU A 127 -1.51 -17.93 -11.93
CA LEU A 127 -2.25 -18.64 -10.87
C LEU A 127 -2.78 -19.96 -11.40
N LYS A 128 -2.70 -21.00 -10.60
CA LYS A 128 -3.32 -22.30 -10.90
C LYS A 128 -4.29 -22.69 -9.79
N SER A 129 -5.49 -23.11 -10.17
CA SER A 129 -6.48 -23.69 -9.27
C SER A 129 -7.36 -24.66 -10.04
N ASP A 130 -7.59 -25.83 -9.50
CA ASP A 130 -8.47 -26.87 -10.07
C ASP A 130 -8.17 -27.17 -11.56
N GLY A 131 -6.88 -27.24 -11.90
CA GLY A 131 -6.44 -27.50 -13.27
C GLY A 131 -6.61 -26.34 -14.27
N LYS A 132 -7.12 -25.19 -13.81
CA LYS A 132 -7.24 -23.97 -14.60
C LYS A 132 -6.09 -23.01 -14.30
N THR A 133 -5.74 -22.23 -15.31
CA THR A 133 -4.71 -21.21 -15.22
C THR A 133 -5.35 -19.84 -15.47
N SER A 134 -5.01 -18.87 -14.61
CA SER A 134 -5.37 -17.46 -14.79
C SER A 134 -4.18 -16.57 -14.51
N THR A 135 -4.26 -15.29 -14.87
CA THR A 135 -3.17 -14.32 -14.67
C THR A 135 -3.67 -13.09 -13.94
N ALA A 136 -2.78 -12.45 -13.20
CA ALA A 136 -3.03 -11.15 -12.57
C ALA A 136 -1.87 -10.22 -12.89
N ASP A 137 -2.16 -9.03 -13.40
CA ASP A 137 -1.19 -8.07 -13.89
C ASP A 137 -1.21 -6.80 -13.02
N PHE A 138 -0.06 -6.45 -12.45
CA PHE A 138 0.15 -5.22 -11.70
C PHE A 138 1.00 -4.24 -12.54
N PRO A 139 0.47 -3.06 -12.87
CA PRO A 139 1.26 -2.03 -13.55
C PRO A 139 2.29 -1.42 -12.59
N ILE A 140 3.53 -1.30 -13.03
CA ILE A 140 4.66 -0.79 -12.26
C ILE A 140 5.31 0.35 -13.06
N SER A 141 5.69 1.42 -12.39
CA SER A 141 6.49 2.49 -12.98
C SER A 141 7.89 2.50 -12.36
N ALA A 142 8.92 2.28 -13.17
CA ALA A 142 10.32 2.39 -12.76
C ALA A 142 10.90 3.76 -13.14
N LYS A 143 11.66 4.36 -12.21
CA LYS A 143 12.29 5.67 -12.38
C LYS A 143 13.78 5.64 -12.03
#